data_1a3cae4d47935c7447ee7d7ec03d7860
#
_entry.id   1a3cae4d47935c7447ee7d7ec03d7860
#
_cell.length_a   1.000
_cell.length_b   1.000
_cell.length_c   1.000
_cell.angle_alpha   90.00
_cell.angle_beta   90.00
_cell.angle_gamma   90.00
#
_symmetry.space_group_name_H-M   'P 1'
#
loop_
_entity.id
_entity.type
_entity.pdbx_description
1 polymer ?
#
loop_
_entity_poly.entity_id
_entity_poly.type
_entity_poly.pdbx_seq_one_letter_code
_entity_poly.pdbx_strand_id
1 'polypeptide(L)'
;MQGLHLTADLHQCRGDAKWFTDAPGLQFYTGNFLTGTVQGRWAKPFAFRQGFCLEPGLFPDSPNQPDFHRMGYPSGILRPGEAYAQKLVFRFGVSR
;
A
#
# COMPACT_ATOMS: atom_id res chain seq x y z
N MET A 1 1.56 3.81 17.76
CA MET A 1 2.42 4.68 16.94
C MET A 1 1.64 5.93 16.58
N GLN A 2 2.13 7.07 16.99
CA GLN A 2 1.51 8.34 16.62
C GLN A 2 1.75 8.64 15.15
N GLY A 3 0.76 9.21 14.47
CA GLY A 3 0.84 9.64 13.07
C GLY A 3 0.63 8.56 12.02
N LEU A 4 0.35 7.31 12.42
CA LEU A 4 0.03 6.22 11.50
C LEU A 4 -1.45 5.87 11.65
N HIS A 5 -2.24 6.14 10.62
CA HIS A 5 -3.70 6.10 10.69
C HIS A 5 -4.33 4.92 9.95
N LEU A 6 -3.60 4.29 9.05
CA LEU A 6 -4.10 3.19 8.25
C LEU A 6 -3.32 1.93 8.58
N THR A 7 -4.03 0.84 8.81
CA THR A 7 -3.44 -0.47 9.07
C THR A 7 -4.04 -1.53 8.16
N ALA A 8 -3.21 -2.48 7.75
CA ALA A 8 -3.64 -3.69 7.07
C ALA A 8 -2.97 -4.88 7.74
N ASP A 9 -3.73 -5.90 8.02
CA ASP A 9 -3.27 -7.12 8.67
C ASP A 9 -3.38 -8.30 7.72
N LEU A 10 -2.32 -9.05 7.59
CA LEU A 10 -2.29 -10.31 6.87
C LEU A 10 -1.96 -11.44 7.81
N HIS A 11 -2.80 -12.47 7.81
CA HIS A 11 -2.59 -13.72 8.55
C HIS A 11 -2.52 -14.89 7.58
N GLN A 12 -1.43 -15.61 7.61
CA GLN A 12 -1.25 -16.82 6.83
C GLN A 12 -0.59 -17.89 7.70
N CYS A 13 -0.99 -19.14 7.55
CA CYS A 13 -0.73 -20.33 8.37
C CYS A 13 0.38 -20.31 9.44
N ARG A 14 1.45 -19.56 9.28
CA ARG A 14 2.54 -19.45 10.27
C ARG A 14 3.15 -18.04 10.34
N GLY A 15 2.59 -17.07 9.63
CA GLY A 15 3.16 -15.73 9.62
C GLY A 15 2.10 -14.65 9.65
N ASP A 16 2.43 -13.58 10.30
CA ASP A 16 1.64 -12.35 10.31
C ASP A 16 2.45 -11.24 9.69
N ALA A 17 1.79 -10.35 8.99
CA ALA A 17 2.38 -9.10 8.56
C ALA A 17 1.39 -7.97 8.79
N LYS A 18 1.88 -6.86 9.31
CA LYS A 18 1.09 -5.66 9.55
C LYS A 18 1.73 -4.48 8.85
N TRP A 19 0.91 -3.70 8.18
CA TRP A 19 1.30 -2.46 7.54
C TRP A 19 0.70 -1.28 8.27
N PHE A 20 1.53 -0.28 8.55
CA PHE A 20 1.11 0.98 9.16
C PHE A 20 1.58 2.11 8.25
N THR A 21 0.71 3.06 7.98
CA THR A 21 1.05 4.20 7.12
C THR A 21 0.34 5.47 7.58
N ASP A 22 0.96 6.62 7.33
CA ASP A 22 0.35 7.94 7.46
C ASP A 22 -0.30 8.43 6.15
N ALA A 23 -0.25 7.62 5.09
CA ALA A 23 -0.96 7.92 3.86
C ALA A 23 -2.48 7.82 4.06
N PRO A 24 -3.29 8.64 3.35
CA PRO A 24 -4.74 8.64 3.51
C PRO A 24 -5.43 7.42 2.91
N GLY A 25 -4.82 6.77 1.92
CA GLY A 25 -5.41 5.67 1.19
C GLY A 25 -4.52 4.44 1.11
N LEU A 26 -5.14 3.33 0.76
CA LEU A 26 -4.47 2.06 0.52
C LEU A 26 -5.07 1.38 -0.71
N GLN A 27 -4.27 1.21 -1.74
CA GLN A 27 -4.66 0.43 -2.92
C GLN A 27 -4.38 -1.05 -2.65
N PHE A 28 -5.37 -1.88 -2.87
CA PHE A 28 -5.25 -3.33 -2.80
C PHE A 28 -5.30 -3.94 -4.20
N TYR A 29 -4.26 -4.68 -4.56
CA TYR A 29 -4.17 -5.37 -5.84
C TYR A 29 -3.95 -6.86 -5.58
N THR A 30 -4.74 -7.70 -6.23
CA THR A 30 -4.79 -9.15 -5.96
C THR A 30 -4.14 -10.01 -7.04
N GLY A 31 -3.28 -9.45 -7.89
CA GLY A 31 -2.57 -10.23 -8.90
C GLY A 31 -3.42 -10.71 -10.07
N ASN A 32 -4.50 -9.99 -10.39
CA ASN A 32 -5.42 -10.37 -11.47
C ASN A 32 -4.83 -10.23 -12.89
N PHE A 33 -3.69 -9.54 -13.04
CA PHE A 33 -2.96 -9.44 -14.30
C PHE A 33 -1.78 -10.42 -14.41
N LEU A 34 -1.56 -11.26 -13.42
CA LEU A 34 -0.56 -12.32 -13.50
C LEU A 34 -1.08 -13.44 -14.42
N THR A 35 -0.38 -13.70 -15.52
CA THR A 35 -0.84 -14.61 -16.57
C THR A 35 -0.07 -15.93 -16.62
N GLY A 36 0.93 -16.09 -15.75
CA GLY A 36 1.83 -17.25 -15.81
C GLY A 36 2.95 -17.14 -16.83
N THR A 37 3.08 -15.99 -17.50
CA THR A 37 4.12 -15.76 -18.52
C THR A 37 5.43 -15.23 -17.95
N VAL A 38 5.38 -14.62 -16.76
CA VAL A 38 6.55 -14.11 -16.08
C VAL A 38 7.05 -15.15 -15.10
N GLN A 39 8.34 -15.47 -15.18
CA GLN A 39 8.99 -16.45 -14.31
C GLN A 39 9.70 -15.75 -13.16
N GLY A 40 9.47 -16.25 -11.97
CA GLY A 40 10.16 -15.84 -10.76
C GLY A 40 11.38 -16.71 -10.46
N ARG A 41 11.75 -16.78 -9.17
CA ARG A 41 12.83 -17.65 -8.70
C ARG A 41 12.56 -19.10 -9.08
N TRP A 42 13.65 -19.80 -9.37
CA TRP A 42 13.65 -21.21 -9.75
C TRP A 42 12.79 -21.51 -10.99
N ALA A 43 12.67 -20.54 -11.92
CA ALA A 43 11.89 -20.65 -13.13
C ALA A 43 10.41 -21.01 -12.91
N LYS A 44 9.87 -20.70 -11.73
CA LYS A 44 8.44 -20.89 -11.45
C LYS A 44 7.64 -19.69 -11.97
N PRO A 45 6.59 -19.92 -12.75
CA PRO A 45 5.75 -18.84 -13.26
C PRO A 45 4.90 -18.23 -12.14
N PHE A 46 4.61 -16.94 -12.25
CA PHE A 46 3.63 -16.28 -11.39
C PHE A 46 2.23 -16.50 -11.96
N ALA A 47 1.45 -17.30 -11.28
CA ALA A 47 0.09 -17.64 -11.70
C ALA A 47 -0.92 -16.56 -11.27
N PHE A 48 -2.09 -16.58 -11.90
CA PHE A 48 -3.21 -15.71 -11.56
C PHE A 48 -3.51 -15.72 -10.07
N ARG A 49 -3.55 -14.52 -9.48
CA ARG A 49 -3.82 -14.29 -8.04
C ARG A 49 -2.84 -14.97 -7.07
N GLN A 50 -1.64 -15.26 -7.52
CA GLN A 50 -0.62 -15.88 -6.67
C GLN A 50 0.07 -14.88 -5.74
N GLY A 51 -0.07 -13.60 -5.98
CA GLY A 51 0.47 -12.53 -5.16
C GLY A 51 -0.52 -11.38 -4.98
N PHE A 52 -0.20 -10.49 -4.08
CA PHE A 52 -0.99 -9.27 -3.87
C PHE A 52 -0.08 -8.11 -3.51
N CYS A 53 -0.59 -6.89 -3.66
CA CYS A 53 0.06 -5.65 -3.24
C CYS A 53 -0.83 -4.88 -2.29
N LEU A 54 -0.21 -4.23 -1.32
CA LEU A 54 -0.80 -3.20 -0.48
C LEU A 54 -0.01 -1.91 -0.69
N GLU A 55 -0.64 -0.92 -1.32
CA GLU A 55 0.04 0.27 -1.84
C GLU A 55 -0.51 1.52 -1.15
N PRO A 56 0.12 1.93 -0.02
CA PRO A 56 -0.27 3.17 0.65
C PRO A 56 0.05 4.38 -0.20
N GLY A 57 -0.87 5.32 -0.25
CA GLY A 57 -0.69 6.53 -1.05
C GLY A 57 -1.83 7.51 -0.92
N LEU A 58 -1.81 8.53 -1.75
CA LEU A 58 -2.91 9.46 -1.91
C LEU A 58 -4.09 8.78 -2.60
N PHE A 59 -5.27 9.34 -2.42
CA PHE A 59 -6.43 8.91 -3.21
C PHE A 59 -6.22 9.19 -4.69
N PRO A 60 -6.75 8.33 -5.58
CA PRO A 60 -6.66 8.55 -7.02
C PRO A 60 -7.16 9.93 -7.43
N ASP A 61 -6.47 10.55 -8.38
CA ASP A 61 -6.80 11.87 -8.93
C ASP A 61 -6.86 12.99 -7.88
N SER A 62 -6.15 12.84 -6.78
CA SER A 62 -6.21 13.74 -5.63
C SER A 62 -6.00 15.22 -5.99
N PRO A 63 -5.09 15.60 -6.91
CA PRO A 63 -4.91 17.00 -7.29
C PRO A 63 -6.16 17.67 -7.88
N ASN A 64 -7.03 16.90 -8.52
CA ASN A 64 -8.24 17.38 -9.20
C ASN A 64 -9.52 17.18 -8.38
N GLN A 65 -9.40 16.73 -7.13
CA GLN A 65 -10.54 16.43 -6.28
C GLN A 65 -10.67 17.45 -5.14
N PRO A 66 -11.38 18.56 -5.35
CA PRO A 66 -11.49 19.61 -4.33
C PRO A 66 -12.18 19.13 -3.04
N ASP A 67 -13.03 18.13 -3.12
CA ASP A 67 -13.71 17.59 -1.95
C ASP A 67 -12.72 16.89 -1.01
N PHE A 68 -11.71 16.22 -1.53
CA PHE A 68 -10.67 15.64 -0.68
C PHE A 68 -9.91 16.72 0.08
N HIS A 69 -9.64 17.85 -0.57
CA HIS A 69 -8.94 18.98 0.07
C HIS A 69 -9.80 19.62 1.16
N ARG A 70 -11.11 19.76 0.94
CA ARG A 70 -12.05 20.26 1.96
C ARG A 70 -12.12 19.33 3.18
N MET A 71 -11.95 18.03 2.96
CA MET A 71 -11.90 17.03 4.03
C MET A 71 -10.54 16.98 4.73
N GLY A 72 -9.56 17.77 4.31
CA GLY A 72 -8.23 17.85 4.92
C GLY A 72 -7.20 16.87 4.36
N TYR A 73 -7.50 16.18 3.26
CA TYR A 73 -6.53 15.29 2.63
C TYR A 73 -5.54 16.06 1.74
N PRO A 74 -4.27 15.59 1.65
CA PRO A 74 -3.26 16.24 0.82
C PRO A 74 -3.64 16.21 -0.67
N SER A 75 -3.29 17.28 -1.39
CA SER A 75 -3.54 17.38 -2.83
C SER A 75 -2.58 16.57 -3.68
N GLY A 76 -1.43 16.17 -3.14
CA GLY A 76 -0.35 15.55 -3.91
C GLY A 76 0.53 16.54 -4.65
N ILE A 77 0.27 17.84 -4.53
CA ILE A 77 1.08 18.88 -5.13
C ILE A 77 2.11 19.36 -4.10
N LEU A 78 3.39 19.26 -4.45
CA LEU A 78 4.49 19.77 -3.66
C LEU A 78 5.02 21.04 -4.32
N ARG A 79 5.00 22.16 -3.62
CA ARG A 79 5.47 23.44 -4.12
C ARG A 79 6.93 23.67 -3.75
N PRO A 80 7.66 24.53 -4.47
CA PRO A 80 9.02 24.89 -4.08
C PRO A 80 9.07 25.40 -2.63
N GLY A 81 10.02 24.87 -1.86
CA GLY A 81 10.19 25.20 -0.44
C GLY A 81 9.37 24.34 0.51
N GLU A 82 8.45 23.53 0.04
CA GLU A 82 7.73 22.56 0.84
C GLU A 82 8.50 21.24 0.94
N ALA A 83 8.33 20.51 2.05
CA ALA A 83 8.91 19.21 2.26
C ALA A 83 7.82 18.13 2.23
N TYR A 84 8.10 17.02 1.58
CA TYR A 84 7.26 15.83 1.60
C TYR A 84 7.91 14.76 2.48
N ALA A 85 7.10 14.14 3.34
CA ALA A 85 7.52 12.98 4.10
C ALA A 85 6.34 11.99 4.19
N GLN A 86 6.63 10.73 4.03
CA GLN A 86 5.68 9.64 4.21
C GLN A 86 6.33 8.54 5.03
N LYS A 87 5.56 7.96 5.93
CA LYS A 87 6.02 6.86 6.76
C LYS A 87 5.23 5.59 6.43
N LEU A 88 5.95 4.51 6.23
CA LEU A 88 5.41 3.18 6.03
C LEU A 88 6.20 2.21 6.92
N VAL A 89 5.51 1.48 7.77
CA VAL A 89 6.12 0.51 8.68
C VAL A 89 5.55 -0.86 8.42
N PHE A 90 6.43 -1.83 8.23
CA PHE A 90 6.09 -3.25 8.15
C PHE A 90 6.47 -3.92 9.48
N ARG A 91 5.56 -4.68 10.02
CA ARG A 91 5.82 -5.53 11.19
C ARG A 91 5.51 -6.96 10.82
N PHE A 92 6.52 -7.82 10.93
CA PHE A 92 6.38 -9.25 10.68
C PHE A 92 6.40 -10.01 11.99
N GLY A 93 5.61 -11.07 12.06
CA GLY A 93 5.53 -11.95 13.20
C GLY A 93 5.32 -13.38 12.78
N VAL A 94 5.39 -14.27 13.75
CA VAL A 94 5.09 -15.69 13.58
C VAL A 94 3.95 -16.05 14.53
N SER A 95 2.85 -16.52 13.98
CA SER A 95 1.75 -17.05 14.80
C SER A 95 2.13 -18.44 15.33
N ARG A 96 1.91 -18.61 16.59
CA ARG A 96 2.14 -19.88 17.28
C ARG A 96 0.85 -20.70 17.36
#